data_95f039ed49f8544351b2b40bf9e327a4
#
_entry.id   95f039ed49f8544351b2b40bf9e327a4
#
_cell.length_a   1.000
_cell.length_b   1.000
_cell.length_c   1.000
_cell.angle_alpha   90.00
_cell.angle_beta   90.00
_cell.angle_gamma   90.00
#
_symmetry.space_group_name_H-M   'P 1'
#
loop_
_entity.id
_entity.type
_entity.pdbx_description
1 polymer ?
#
loop_
_entity_poly.entity_id
_entity_poly.type
_entity_poly.pdbx_seq_one_letter_code
_entity_poly.pdbx_strand_id
1 'polypeptide(L)'
;MIKVSHETPLCLLGDSENFNDYDYCLPHLLDEEEGYLEYFRQAKAKGRYIIMDNSLHELGEAYDSARLMHWINELVPNEFVVPDVWENRDASVVNARKWAQIILPKGVTKVAVVQAQTIHEAATCYQTYRDLGYEKIAFSYG
;
A
#
# COMPACT_ATOMS: atom_id res chain seq x y z
N MET A 1 14.81 7.67 13.35
CA MET A 1 15.48 6.49 12.73
C MET A 1 14.71 6.08 11.49
N ILE A 2 15.42 5.88 10.38
CA ILE A 2 14.80 5.38 9.15
C ILE A 2 14.52 3.89 9.32
N LYS A 3 13.32 3.46 8.96
CA LYS A 3 12.94 2.04 8.93
C LYS A 3 13.00 1.55 7.51
N VAL A 4 13.45 0.33 7.32
CA VAL A 4 13.64 -0.30 6.01
C VAL A 4 12.89 -1.60 5.94
N SER A 5 12.23 -1.83 4.82
CA SER A 5 11.62 -3.11 4.47
C SER A 5 11.86 -3.41 2.99
N HIS A 6 11.94 -4.68 2.68
CA HIS A 6 12.03 -5.20 1.33
C HIS A 6 10.79 -6.03 1.02
N GLU A 7 10.36 -6.00 -0.22
CA GLU A 7 9.45 -7.02 -0.73
C GLU A 7 10.16 -8.36 -0.67
N THR A 8 9.65 -9.25 0.15
CA THR A 8 10.36 -10.49 0.46
C THR A 8 9.89 -11.62 -0.45
N PRO A 9 10.79 -12.26 -1.21
CA PRO A 9 10.46 -13.45 -1.98
C PRO A 9 9.86 -14.54 -1.09
N LEU A 10 8.94 -15.33 -1.64
CA LEU A 10 8.25 -16.40 -0.90
C LEU A 10 9.21 -17.33 -0.16
N CYS A 11 10.32 -17.69 -0.79
CA CYS A 11 11.32 -18.58 -0.21
C CYS A 11 12.07 -18.00 1.00
N LEU A 12 12.01 -16.68 1.22
CA LEU A 12 12.67 -15.99 2.31
C LEU A 12 11.70 -15.39 3.34
N LEU A 13 10.39 -15.62 3.20
CA LEU A 13 9.40 -15.05 4.11
C LEU A 13 9.64 -15.42 5.57
N GLY A 14 10.03 -16.66 5.82
CA GLY A 14 10.33 -17.12 7.18
C GLY A 14 11.47 -16.37 7.86
N ASP A 15 12.38 -15.81 7.08
CA ASP A 15 13.54 -15.08 7.58
C ASP A 15 13.37 -13.56 7.54
N SER A 16 12.26 -13.08 6.99
CA SER A 16 12.04 -11.63 6.73
C SER A 16 12.14 -10.75 7.99
N GLU A 17 11.74 -11.27 9.13
CA GLU A 17 11.84 -10.56 10.42
C GLU A 17 13.27 -10.21 10.81
N ASN A 18 14.26 -10.92 10.26
CA ASN A 18 15.67 -10.71 10.58
C ASN A 18 16.27 -9.51 9.84
N PHE A 19 15.63 -9.06 8.75
CA PHE A 19 16.17 -7.96 7.92
C PHE A 19 15.16 -6.86 7.60
N ASN A 20 13.88 -7.04 7.90
CA ASN A 20 12.84 -6.06 7.69
C ASN A 20 12.37 -5.43 9.01
N ASP A 21 12.33 -4.11 9.06
CA ASP A 21 11.79 -3.38 10.21
C ASP A 21 10.25 -3.45 10.28
N TYR A 22 9.62 -3.67 9.13
CA TYR A 22 8.17 -3.87 8.99
C TYR A 22 7.91 -4.79 7.80
N ASP A 23 6.69 -5.32 7.70
CA ASP A 23 6.33 -6.21 6.61
C ASP A 23 5.58 -5.45 5.52
N TYR A 24 5.99 -5.65 4.27
CA TYR A 24 5.39 -5.05 3.08
C TYR A 24 4.58 -6.12 2.34
N CYS A 25 3.27 -5.93 2.26
CA CYS A 25 2.34 -6.94 1.77
C CYS A 25 1.86 -6.62 0.35
N LEU A 26 2.04 -7.55 -0.56
CA LEU A 26 1.54 -7.48 -1.93
C LEU A 26 0.20 -8.23 -2.01
N PRO A 27 -0.95 -7.53 -2.16
CA PRO A 27 -2.26 -8.15 -2.00
C PRO A 27 -2.59 -9.25 -3.03
N HIS A 28 -2.05 -9.18 -4.25
CA HIS A 28 -2.28 -10.25 -5.24
C HIS A 28 -1.70 -11.59 -4.79
N LEU A 29 -0.59 -11.60 -4.05
CA LEU A 29 0.00 -12.82 -3.51
C LEU A 29 -0.83 -13.43 -2.37
N LEU A 30 -1.65 -12.65 -1.68
CA LEU A 30 -2.57 -13.16 -0.68
C LEU A 30 -3.63 -14.08 -1.29
N ASP A 31 -4.03 -13.82 -2.54
CA ASP A 31 -4.96 -14.69 -3.27
C ASP A 31 -4.27 -15.90 -3.89
N GLU A 32 -3.04 -15.74 -4.35
CA GLU A 32 -2.34 -16.73 -5.16
C GLU A 32 -1.55 -17.75 -4.34
N GLU A 33 -1.07 -17.35 -3.14
CA GLU A 33 -0.08 -18.12 -2.38
C GLU A 33 -0.53 -18.31 -0.92
N GLU A 34 -0.95 -19.51 -0.59
CA GLU A 34 -1.42 -19.83 0.77
C GLU A 34 -0.35 -19.55 1.85
N GLY A 35 0.89 -19.88 1.58
CA GLY A 35 2.00 -19.63 2.50
C GLY A 35 2.24 -18.13 2.75
N TYR A 36 1.98 -17.28 1.76
CA TYR A 36 2.06 -15.83 1.88
C TYR A 36 0.97 -15.29 2.81
N LEU A 37 -0.26 -15.73 2.63
CA LEU A 37 -1.38 -15.36 3.49
C LEU A 37 -1.14 -15.78 4.94
N GLU A 38 -0.71 -17.01 5.16
CA GLU A 38 -0.43 -17.52 6.51
C GLU A 38 0.67 -16.73 7.20
N TYR A 39 1.73 -16.37 6.47
CA TYR A 39 2.78 -15.51 7.02
C TYR A 39 2.21 -14.19 7.54
N PHE A 40 1.37 -13.50 6.76
CA PHE A 40 0.81 -12.20 7.17
C PHE A 40 -0.22 -12.33 8.30
N ARG A 41 -0.98 -13.42 8.37
CA ARG A 41 -1.84 -13.70 9.53
C ARG A 41 -1.01 -13.84 10.81
N GLN A 42 0.09 -14.57 10.74
CA GLN A 42 1.00 -14.72 11.86
C GLN A 42 1.70 -13.42 12.22
N ALA A 43 2.17 -12.66 11.23
CA ALA A 43 2.79 -11.35 11.44
C ALA A 43 1.84 -10.39 12.15
N LYS A 44 0.57 -10.36 11.75
CA LYS A 44 -0.47 -9.58 12.43
C LYS A 44 -0.67 -10.03 13.87
N ALA A 45 -0.75 -11.33 14.10
CA ALA A 45 -0.92 -11.89 15.46
C ALA A 45 0.26 -11.57 16.38
N LYS A 46 1.47 -11.48 15.84
CA LYS A 46 2.69 -11.10 16.58
C LYS A 46 2.81 -9.59 16.81
N GLY A 47 1.91 -8.78 16.25
CA GLY A 47 1.96 -7.32 16.36
C GLY A 47 2.99 -6.65 15.44
N ARG A 48 3.41 -7.30 14.37
CA ARG A 48 4.28 -6.70 13.36
C ARG A 48 3.57 -5.55 12.65
N TYR A 49 4.33 -4.51 12.31
CA TYR A 49 3.81 -3.41 11.51
C TYR A 49 3.70 -3.85 10.05
N ILE A 50 2.52 -3.68 9.44
CA ILE A 50 2.23 -4.13 8.09
C ILE A 50 1.81 -2.94 7.24
N ILE A 51 2.45 -2.76 6.09
CA ILE A 51 2.01 -1.86 5.02
C ILE A 51 1.50 -2.74 3.88
N MET A 52 0.23 -2.56 3.52
CA MET A 52 -0.37 -3.25 2.37
C MET A 52 -0.30 -2.35 1.14
N ASP A 53 0.37 -2.84 0.11
CA ASP A 53 0.46 -2.20 -1.19
C ASP A 53 -0.82 -2.36 -2.02
N ASN A 54 -0.84 -1.83 -3.23
CA ASN A 54 -1.90 -2.04 -4.22
C ASN A 54 -1.45 -2.88 -5.42
N SER A 55 -0.22 -3.39 -5.41
CA SER A 55 0.39 -4.24 -6.45
C SER A 55 0.47 -3.61 -7.85
N LEU A 56 0.45 -2.29 -7.95
CA LEU A 56 0.52 -1.59 -9.23
C LEU A 56 1.74 -1.97 -10.05
N HIS A 57 2.90 -2.01 -9.42
CA HIS A 57 4.16 -2.28 -10.10
C HIS A 57 4.22 -3.70 -10.69
N GLU A 58 3.79 -4.69 -9.92
CA GLU A 58 3.82 -6.10 -10.30
C GLU A 58 2.81 -6.46 -11.38
N LEU A 59 1.62 -5.84 -11.33
CA LEU A 59 0.51 -6.14 -12.23
C LEU A 59 0.37 -5.16 -13.42
N GLY A 60 1.05 -4.01 -13.37
CA GLY A 60 0.88 -2.93 -14.35
C GLY A 60 -0.35 -2.07 -14.11
N GLU A 61 -1.23 -2.48 -13.20
CA GLU A 61 -2.40 -1.74 -12.74
C GLU A 61 -2.66 -2.09 -11.27
N ALA A 62 -3.34 -1.20 -10.55
CA ALA A 62 -3.68 -1.47 -9.17
C ALA A 62 -4.62 -2.69 -9.06
N TYR A 63 -4.40 -3.50 -8.03
CA TYR A 63 -5.20 -4.70 -7.79
C TYR A 63 -6.68 -4.36 -7.60
N ASP A 64 -7.57 -5.30 -7.91
CA ASP A 64 -9.03 -5.12 -7.82
C ASP A 64 -9.46 -4.54 -6.47
N SER A 65 -10.24 -3.44 -6.51
CA SER A 65 -10.62 -2.71 -5.30
C SER A 65 -11.50 -3.51 -4.33
N ALA A 66 -12.35 -4.40 -4.84
CA ALA A 66 -13.17 -5.26 -3.98
C ALA A 66 -12.30 -6.28 -3.24
N ARG A 67 -11.28 -6.83 -3.92
CA ARG A 67 -10.31 -7.72 -3.31
C ARG A 67 -9.41 -7.00 -2.31
N LEU A 68 -8.99 -5.76 -2.62
CA LEU A 68 -8.26 -4.92 -1.67
C LEU A 68 -9.06 -4.71 -0.39
N MET A 69 -10.34 -4.35 -0.51
CA MET A 69 -11.23 -4.19 0.65
C MET A 69 -11.38 -5.47 1.46
N HIS A 70 -11.49 -6.61 0.79
CA HIS A 70 -11.52 -7.91 1.46
C HIS A 70 -10.27 -8.12 2.33
N TRP A 71 -9.08 -7.92 1.77
CA TRP A 71 -7.83 -8.11 2.49
C TRP A 71 -7.56 -7.07 3.56
N ILE A 72 -7.96 -5.81 3.33
CA ILE A 72 -7.90 -4.77 4.37
C ILE A 72 -8.74 -5.17 5.58
N ASN A 73 -9.94 -5.68 5.36
CA ASN A 73 -10.82 -6.13 6.44
C ASN A 73 -10.29 -7.38 7.15
N GLU A 74 -9.68 -8.32 6.42
CA GLU A 74 -9.13 -9.55 6.98
C GLU A 74 -7.85 -9.31 7.80
N LEU A 75 -6.90 -8.56 7.28
CA LEU A 75 -5.59 -8.36 7.88
C LEU A 75 -5.49 -7.11 8.74
N VAL A 76 -6.34 -6.12 8.51
CA VAL A 76 -6.29 -4.82 9.19
C VAL A 76 -4.86 -4.29 9.26
N PRO A 77 -4.22 -4.00 8.09
CA PRO A 77 -2.84 -3.51 8.08
C PRO A 77 -2.73 -2.16 8.78
N ASN A 78 -1.54 -1.79 9.21
CA ASN A 78 -1.32 -0.47 9.82
C ASN A 78 -1.45 0.65 8.79
N GLU A 79 -1.02 0.38 7.56
CA GLU A 79 -1.13 1.31 6.45
C GLU A 79 -1.60 0.58 5.19
N PHE A 80 -2.32 1.31 4.36
CA PHE A 80 -2.77 0.81 3.07
C PHE A 80 -2.47 1.84 1.99
N VAL A 81 -1.79 1.40 0.93
CA VAL A 81 -1.46 2.25 -0.22
C VAL A 81 -2.67 2.32 -1.15
N VAL A 82 -3.24 3.50 -1.26
CA VAL A 82 -4.42 3.76 -2.11
C VAL A 82 -4.07 3.50 -3.58
N PRO A 83 -4.96 2.84 -4.34
CA PRO A 83 -4.74 2.60 -5.77
C PRO A 83 -4.36 3.86 -6.53
N ASP A 84 -3.24 3.80 -7.22
CA ASP A 84 -2.71 4.86 -8.06
C ASP A 84 -2.49 4.37 -9.50
N VAL A 85 -2.16 5.27 -10.40
CA VAL A 85 -1.93 4.97 -11.81
C VAL A 85 -0.55 5.49 -12.21
N TRP A 86 0.28 4.60 -12.74
CA TRP A 86 1.67 4.87 -13.09
C TRP A 86 1.81 6.14 -13.96
N GLU A 87 2.67 7.05 -13.52
CA GLU A 87 2.96 8.33 -14.18
C GLU A 87 1.73 9.17 -14.57
N ASN A 88 0.58 8.92 -13.95
CA ASN A 88 -0.68 9.60 -14.26
C ASN A 88 -1.26 10.28 -13.01
N ARG A 89 -0.94 11.57 -12.87
CA ARG A 89 -1.43 12.40 -11.78
C ARG A 89 -2.95 12.44 -11.70
N ASP A 90 -3.61 12.73 -12.81
CA ASP A 90 -5.06 12.99 -12.82
C ASP A 90 -5.86 11.72 -12.45
N ALA A 91 -5.49 10.58 -13.02
CA ALA A 91 -6.13 9.32 -12.70
C ALA A 91 -5.86 8.90 -11.23
N SER A 92 -4.64 9.13 -10.74
CA SER A 92 -4.30 8.85 -9.34
C SER A 92 -5.09 9.73 -8.38
N VAL A 93 -5.27 11.01 -8.70
CA VAL A 93 -6.09 11.95 -7.91
C VAL A 93 -7.56 11.51 -7.88
N VAL A 94 -8.11 11.03 -9.01
CA VAL A 94 -9.49 10.49 -9.05
C VAL A 94 -9.64 9.33 -8.06
N ASN A 95 -8.70 8.39 -8.06
CA ASN A 95 -8.71 7.27 -7.12
C ASN A 95 -8.56 7.75 -5.67
N ALA A 96 -7.65 8.67 -5.41
CA ALA A 96 -7.45 9.22 -4.07
C ALA A 96 -8.70 9.92 -3.54
N ARG A 97 -9.47 10.62 -4.37
CA ARG A 97 -10.74 11.25 -3.99
C ARG A 97 -11.78 10.20 -3.60
N LYS A 98 -11.88 9.12 -4.34
CA LYS A 98 -12.79 8.00 -4.01
C LYS A 98 -12.42 7.36 -2.68
N TRP A 99 -11.17 7.00 -2.51
CA TRP A 99 -10.68 6.33 -1.31
C TRP A 99 -10.67 7.22 -0.07
N ALA A 100 -10.57 8.53 -0.23
CA ALA A 100 -10.69 9.48 0.89
C ALA A 100 -12.05 9.36 1.60
N GLN A 101 -13.10 8.97 0.89
CA GLN A 101 -14.46 8.82 1.42
C GLN A 101 -14.77 7.40 1.93
N ILE A 102 -13.93 6.41 1.62
CA ILE A 102 -14.14 5.04 2.06
C ILE A 102 -13.71 4.91 3.52
N ILE A 103 -14.60 4.36 4.34
CA ILE A 103 -14.31 4.09 5.75
C ILE A 103 -13.58 2.75 5.84
N LEU A 104 -12.35 2.79 6.34
CA LEU A 104 -11.54 1.59 6.61
C LEU A 104 -11.67 1.17 8.08
N PRO A 105 -11.30 -0.08 8.42
CA PRO A 105 -11.23 -0.50 9.82
C PRO A 105 -10.38 0.46 10.66
N LYS A 106 -10.74 0.62 11.93
CA LYS A 106 -10.01 1.50 12.85
C LYS A 106 -8.53 1.09 12.93
N GLY A 107 -7.66 2.07 12.83
CA GLY A 107 -6.21 1.88 12.91
C GLY A 107 -5.51 1.72 11.56
N VAL A 108 -6.25 1.62 10.46
CA VAL A 108 -5.67 1.58 9.11
C VAL A 108 -5.48 3.00 8.59
N THR A 109 -4.24 3.39 8.30
CA THR A 109 -3.90 4.67 7.70
C THR A 109 -3.81 4.54 6.18
N LYS A 110 -4.48 5.42 5.46
CA LYS A 110 -4.39 5.49 3.99
C LYS A 110 -3.12 6.24 3.58
N VAL A 111 -2.39 5.70 2.63
CA VAL A 111 -1.23 6.34 2.01
C VAL A 111 -1.55 6.67 0.57
N ALA A 112 -1.52 7.96 0.20
CA ALA A 112 -1.66 8.37 -1.19
C ALA A 112 -0.29 8.48 -1.85
N VAL A 113 -0.17 8.05 -3.11
CA VAL A 113 1.10 8.07 -3.85
C VAL A 113 1.08 9.17 -4.88
N VAL A 114 2.06 10.07 -4.81
CA VAL A 114 2.26 11.10 -5.84
C VAL A 114 2.77 10.44 -7.10
N GLN A 115 1.97 10.54 -8.16
CA GLN A 115 2.35 10.14 -9.52
C GLN A 115 2.43 11.39 -10.39
N ALA A 116 3.51 11.55 -11.12
CA ALA A 116 3.74 12.75 -11.91
C ALA A 116 4.81 12.51 -12.98
N GLN A 117 4.74 13.30 -14.05
CA GLN A 117 5.76 13.33 -15.10
C GLN A 117 6.67 14.58 -14.98
N THR A 118 6.26 15.56 -14.19
CA THR A 118 7.02 16.80 -13.97
C THR A 118 7.01 17.18 -12.51
N ILE A 119 7.98 18.02 -12.10
CA ILE A 119 8.04 18.57 -10.73
C ILE A 119 6.78 19.37 -10.41
N HIS A 120 6.26 20.13 -11.38
CA HIS A 120 5.02 20.90 -11.20
C HIS A 120 3.82 19.99 -10.93
N GLU A 121 3.66 18.91 -11.70
CA GLU A 121 2.62 17.91 -11.45
C GLU A 121 2.78 17.25 -10.08
N ALA A 122 4.00 16.92 -9.68
CA ALA A 122 4.26 16.35 -8.37
C ALA A 122 3.83 17.29 -7.24
N ALA A 123 4.18 18.59 -7.36
CA ALA A 123 3.81 19.58 -6.36
C ALA A 123 2.28 19.76 -6.26
N THR A 124 1.58 19.84 -7.40
CA THR A 124 0.13 19.98 -7.42
C THR A 124 -0.58 18.71 -6.93
N CYS A 125 -0.08 17.54 -7.27
CA CYS A 125 -0.59 16.26 -6.76
C CYS A 125 -0.46 16.17 -5.24
N TYR A 126 0.71 16.46 -4.72
CA TYR A 126 0.96 16.50 -3.26
C TYR A 126 0.00 17.45 -2.56
N GLN A 127 -0.16 18.67 -3.07
CA GLN A 127 -1.06 19.65 -2.45
C GLN A 127 -2.52 19.17 -2.48
N THR A 128 -2.95 18.56 -3.57
CA THR A 128 -4.29 17.98 -3.66
C THR A 128 -4.51 16.89 -2.60
N TYR A 129 -3.55 16.01 -2.39
CA TYR A 129 -3.65 14.97 -1.36
C TYR A 129 -3.69 15.57 0.06
N ARG A 130 -2.92 16.61 0.30
CA ARG A 130 -2.99 17.34 1.57
C ARG A 130 -4.37 17.94 1.80
N ASP A 131 -4.95 18.57 0.79
CA ASP A 131 -6.29 19.18 0.84
C ASP A 131 -7.40 18.13 1.04
N LEU A 132 -7.20 16.90 0.54
CA LEU A 132 -8.10 15.77 0.76
C LEU A 132 -8.00 15.17 2.17
N GLY A 133 -7.02 15.59 2.97
CA GLY A 133 -6.84 15.12 4.34
C GLY A 133 -5.94 13.89 4.49
N TYR A 134 -5.18 13.50 3.46
CA TYR A 134 -4.21 12.42 3.60
C TYR A 134 -3.08 12.82 4.54
N GLU A 135 -2.88 12.03 5.58
CA GLU A 135 -1.82 12.26 6.58
C GLU A 135 -0.47 11.68 6.13
N LYS A 136 -0.52 10.62 5.32
CA LYS A 136 0.65 9.98 4.75
C LYS A 136 0.63 10.05 3.24
N ILE A 137 1.74 10.52 2.69
CA ILE A 137 1.92 10.70 1.25
C ILE A 137 3.27 10.12 0.86
N ALA A 138 3.26 9.21 -0.09
CA ALA A 138 4.45 8.63 -0.69
C ALA A 138 4.75 9.28 -2.04
N PHE A 139 5.99 9.20 -2.49
CA PHE A 139 6.40 9.63 -3.82
C PHE A 139 6.88 8.42 -4.60
N SER A 140 6.29 8.21 -5.76
CA SER A 140 6.81 7.24 -6.72
C SER A 140 7.99 7.83 -7.46
N TYR A 141 9.02 7.03 -7.65
CA TYR A 141 10.14 7.34 -8.54
C TYR A 141 10.39 6.11 -9.40
N GLY A 142 10.43 6.33 -10.66
CA GLY A 142 10.69 5.28 -11.66
C GLY A 142 12.10 5.35 -12.18
#